data_38b450a3af3092eca4d0b3c80869531f
#
_entry.id   38b450a3af3092eca4d0b3c80869531f
#
_cell.length_a   1.000
_cell.length_b   1.000
_cell.length_c   1.000
_cell.angle_alpha   90.00
_cell.angle_beta   90.00
_cell.angle_gamma   90.00
#
_symmetry.space_group_name_H-M   'P 1'
#
loop_
_entity.id
_entity.type
_entity.pdbx_description
1 polymer ?
#
loop_
_entity_poly.entity_id
_entity_poly.type
_entity_poly.pdbx_seq_one_letter_code
_entity_poly.pdbx_strand_id
1 'polypeptide(L)'
;MAIAMTTGYSAQTEGALLCIEAASDWALTCVNQLAVADSHVLIDYGAADGGTAVGLWNQVLDRLHANQPKAHLTLIGNDLPSNDNIALANNLALQIPRDPKPTVLVSARSFYEPSVAPNSVSFGFSATAMHWLSTSPGPLTSHTHVL
;
A
#
# COMPACT_ATOMS: atom_id res chain seq x y z
N MET A 1 17.16 14.60 1.02
CA MET A 1 17.34 13.65 -0.09
C MET A 1 16.47 12.44 0.22
N ALA A 2 15.47 12.11 -0.60
CA ALA A 2 14.64 10.93 -0.38
C ALA A 2 15.48 9.68 -0.69
N ILE A 3 15.45 8.69 0.19
CA ILE A 3 16.20 7.45 0.05
C ILE A 3 15.21 6.37 -0.40
N ALA A 4 15.45 5.78 -1.58
CA ALA A 4 14.69 4.62 -2.04
C ALA A 4 15.07 3.38 -1.21
N MET A 5 14.13 2.46 -1.07
CA MET A 5 14.39 1.16 -0.45
C MET A 5 15.32 0.30 -1.32
N THR A 6 16.04 -0.60 -0.68
CA THR A 6 16.93 -1.53 -1.38
C THR A 6 16.13 -2.54 -2.19
N THR A 7 16.67 -2.96 -3.33
CA THR A 7 16.09 -4.05 -4.15
C THR A 7 15.85 -5.31 -3.31
N GLY A 8 14.69 -5.93 -3.43
CA GLY A 8 14.31 -7.12 -2.65
C GLY A 8 13.96 -6.82 -1.20
N TYR A 9 13.39 -5.65 -0.94
CA TYR A 9 13.00 -5.19 0.40
C TYR A 9 12.15 -6.20 1.16
N SER A 10 11.14 -6.78 0.53
CA SER A 10 10.24 -7.76 1.16
C SER A 10 10.94 -9.03 1.66
N ALA A 11 12.04 -9.43 1.02
CA ALA A 11 12.82 -10.59 1.46
C ALA A 11 13.69 -10.33 2.72
N GLN A 12 13.79 -9.07 3.16
CA GLN A 12 14.69 -8.65 4.23
C GLN A 12 13.97 -8.01 5.43
N THR A 13 12.64 -7.88 5.39
CA THR A 13 11.87 -7.10 6.38
C THR A 13 10.77 -7.89 7.06
N GLU A 14 11.17 -8.85 7.89
CA GLU A 14 10.26 -9.61 8.77
C GLU A 14 9.44 -8.68 9.68
N GLY A 15 10.04 -7.64 10.23
CA GLY A 15 9.35 -6.68 11.09
C GLY A 15 8.20 -5.94 10.40
N ALA A 16 8.36 -5.56 9.13
CA ALA A 16 7.28 -4.94 8.36
C ALA A 16 6.15 -5.93 8.09
N LEU A 17 6.46 -7.18 7.79
CA LEU A 17 5.46 -8.24 7.62
C LEU A 17 4.62 -8.43 8.89
N LEU A 18 5.26 -8.55 10.05
CA LEU A 18 4.57 -8.71 11.34
C LEU A 18 3.64 -7.51 11.65
N CYS A 19 4.06 -6.28 11.33
CA CYS A 19 3.21 -5.10 11.48
C CYS A 19 1.97 -5.15 10.57
N ILE A 20 2.14 -5.61 9.33
CA ILE A 20 1.04 -5.76 8.36
C ILE A 20 0.06 -6.84 8.83
N GLU A 21 0.58 -7.99 9.25
CA GLU A 21 -0.24 -9.09 9.77
C GLU A 21 -1.05 -8.66 11.00
N ALA A 22 -0.43 -7.96 11.94
CA ALA A 22 -1.11 -7.42 13.11
C ALA A 22 -2.22 -6.40 12.78
N ALA A 23 -2.09 -5.67 11.66
CA ALA A 23 -3.08 -4.70 11.22
C ALA A 23 -4.18 -5.29 10.31
N SER A 24 -4.06 -6.55 9.88
CA SER A 24 -4.94 -7.14 8.87
C SER A 24 -6.42 -7.14 9.28
N ASP A 25 -6.73 -7.48 10.53
CA ASP A 25 -8.12 -7.49 11.02
C ASP A 25 -8.75 -6.08 11.02
N TRP A 26 -7.96 -5.06 11.33
CA TRP A 26 -8.42 -3.67 11.26
C TRP A 26 -8.66 -3.23 9.84
N ALA A 27 -7.76 -3.57 8.92
CA ALA A 27 -7.91 -3.29 7.50
C ALA A 27 -9.20 -3.93 6.95
N LEU A 28 -9.45 -5.20 7.27
CA LEU A 28 -10.67 -5.91 6.86
C LEU A 28 -11.94 -5.32 7.49
N THR A 29 -11.85 -4.84 8.74
CA THR A 29 -12.97 -4.14 9.38
C THR A 29 -13.31 -2.84 8.64
N CYS A 30 -12.31 -2.05 8.25
CA CYS A 30 -12.51 -0.84 7.46
C CYS A 30 -13.11 -1.15 6.08
N VAL A 31 -12.60 -2.18 5.42
CA VAL A 31 -13.10 -2.63 4.10
C VAL A 31 -14.57 -3.06 4.16
N ASN A 32 -14.99 -3.71 5.25
CA ASN A 32 -16.40 -4.09 5.44
C ASN A 32 -17.36 -2.89 5.57
N GLN A 33 -16.84 -1.70 5.89
CA GLN A 33 -17.63 -0.47 6.04
C GLN A 33 -17.69 0.36 4.75
N LEU A 34 -17.02 -0.06 3.68
CA LEU A 34 -17.07 0.65 2.41
C LEU A 34 -18.47 0.60 1.82
N ALA A 35 -18.97 1.76 1.39
CA ALA A 35 -20.25 1.84 0.70
C ALA A 35 -20.23 1.01 -0.59
N VAL A 36 -21.39 0.49 -0.98
CA VAL A 36 -21.52 -0.23 -2.25
C VAL A 36 -21.28 0.74 -3.41
N ALA A 37 -20.40 0.34 -4.34
CA ALA A 37 -20.05 1.14 -5.51
C ALA A 37 -19.72 0.22 -6.70
N ASP A 38 -19.80 0.79 -7.92
CA ASP A 38 -19.42 0.08 -9.15
C ASP A 38 -17.89 -0.12 -9.27
N SER A 39 -17.12 0.66 -8.52
CA SER A 39 -15.65 0.55 -8.52
C SER A 39 -15.04 1.00 -7.20
N HIS A 40 -13.92 0.39 -6.84
CA HIS A 40 -13.10 0.79 -5.71
C HIS A 40 -11.65 0.99 -6.14
N VAL A 41 -11.07 2.10 -5.70
CA VAL A 41 -9.64 2.37 -5.81
C VAL A 41 -9.00 2.15 -4.45
N LEU A 42 -8.04 1.25 -4.42
CA LEU A 42 -7.27 0.87 -3.26
C LEU A 42 -5.82 1.34 -3.47
N ILE A 43 -5.15 1.82 -2.43
CA ILE A 43 -3.78 2.30 -2.58
C ILE A 43 -2.91 1.87 -1.41
N ASP A 44 -1.71 1.39 -1.73
CA ASP A 44 -0.62 1.08 -0.79
C ASP A 44 0.39 2.22 -0.84
N TYR A 45 0.47 3.02 0.21
CA TYR A 45 1.37 4.15 0.31
C TYR A 45 2.71 3.73 0.93
N GLY A 46 3.80 3.92 0.19
CA GLY A 46 5.14 3.48 0.58
C GLY A 46 5.28 1.96 0.45
N ALA A 47 4.82 1.44 -0.69
CA ALA A 47 4.70 0.00 -0.96
C ALA A 47 6.04 -0.73 -1.14
N ALA A 48 7.16 -0.03 -1.27
CA ALA A 48 8.48 -0.56 -1.61
C ALA A 48 8.42 -1.47 -2.86
N ASP A 49 8.84 -2.72 -2.77
CA ASP A 49 8.71 -3.70 -3.86
C ASP A 49 7.34 -4.40 -3.89
N GLY A 50 6.42 -4.06 -2.99
CA GLY A 50 5.05 -4.59 -2.91
C GLY A 50 4.93 -5.99 -2.33
N GLY A 51 6.02 -6.74 -2.20
CA GLY A 51 5.99 -8.15 -1.80
C GLY A 51 5.49 -8.37 -0.37
N THR A 52 5.85 -7.49 0.56
CA THR A 52 5.51 -7.62 1.98
C THR A 52 3.99 -7.55 2.23
N ALA A 53 3.27 -6.71 1.47
CA ALA A 53 1.84 -6.48 1.65
C ALA A 53 0.92 -7.39 0.82
N VAL A 54 1.46 -8.27 -0.02
CA VAL A 54 0.66 -9.15 -0.91
C VAL A 54 -0.36 -9.97 -0.13
N GLY A 55 0.00 -10.51 1.02
CA GLY A 55 -0.90 -11.30 1.88
C GLY A 55 -2.12 -10.49 2.34
N LEU A 56 -1.91 -9.24 2.77
CA LEU A 56 -2.98 -8.33 3.15
C LEU A 56 -3.85 -7.97 1.94
N TRP A 57 -3.24 -7.60 0.82
CA TRP A 57 -3.99 -7.21 -0.38
C TRP A 57 -4.83 -8.35 -0.93
N ASN A 58 -4.37 -9.59 -0.87
CA ASN A 58 -5.20 -10.74 -1.21
C ASN A 58 -6.45 -10.81 -0.32
N GLN A 59 -6.30 -10.68 1.00
CA GLN A 59 -7.44 -10.71 1.94
C GLN A 59 -8.42 -9.55 1.70
N VAL A 60 -7.92 -8.34 1.48
CA VAL A 60 -8.73 -7.14 1.19
C VAL A 60 -9.53 -7.32 -0.10
N LEU A 61 -8.88 -7.76 -1.16
CA LEU A 61 -9.53 -7.99 -2.46
C LEU A 61 -10.56 -9.13 -2.38
N ASP A 62 -10.26 -10.23 -1.65
CA ASP A 62 -11.21 -11.32 -1.42
C ASP A 62 -12.44 -10.83 -0.68
N ARG A 63 -12.25 -10.03 0.36
CA ARG A 63 -13.33 -9.48 1.15
C ARG A 63 -14.21 -8.54 0.33
N LEU A 64 -13.62 -7.65 -0.46
CA LEU A 64 -14.37 -6.75 -1.33
C LEU A 64 -15.13 -7.51 -2.41
N HIS A 65 -14.52 -8.49 -3.03
CA HIS A 65 -15.19 -9.29 -4.04
C HIS A 65 -16.36 -10.09 -3.46
N ALA A 66 -16.19 -10.64 -2.25
CA ALA A 66 -17.29 -11.34 -1.56
C ALA A 66 -18.45 -10.41 -1.24
N ASN A 67 -18.14 -9.19 -0.77
CA ASN A 67 -19.17 -8.21 -0.40
C ASN A 67 -19.82 -7.53 -1.62
N GLN A 68 -19.04 -7.31 -2.68
CA GLN A 68 -19.42 -6.52 -3.87
C GLN A 68 -18.89 -7.19 -5.16
N PRO A 69 -19.45 -8.34 -5.57
CA PRO A 69 -18.88 -9.18 -6.63
C PRO A 69 -18.88 -8.55 -8.03
N LYS A 70 -19.60 -7.46 -8.23
CA LYS A 70 -19.67 -6.73 -9.50
C LYS A 70 -18.79 -5.49 -9.54
N ALA A 71 -18.18 -5.11 -8.40
CA ALA A 71 -17.34 -3.92 -8.35
C ALA A 71 -16.01 -4.14 -9.08
N HIS A 72 -15.59 -3.16 -9.86
CA HIS A 72 -14.25 -3.12 -10.43
C HIS A 72 -13.24 -2.69 -9.36
N LEU A 73 -12.20 -3.49 -9.18
CA LEU A 73 -11.16 -3.21 -8.20
C LEU A 73 -9.88 -2.71 -8.88
N THR A 74 -9.37 -1.59 -8.42
CA THR A 74 -8.06 -1.06 -8.84
C THR A 74 -7.15 -1.02 -7.62
N LEU A 75 -5.99 -1.66 -7.69
CA LEU A 75 -4.95 -1.60 -6.68
C LEU A 75 -3.78 -0.78 -7.19
N ILE A 76 -3.39 0.23 -6.43
CA ILE A 76 -2.29 1.14 -6.77
C ILE A 76 -1.16 0.93 -5.76
N GLY A 77 0.02 0.53 -6.23
CA GLY A 77 1.24 0.62 -5.45
C GLY A 77 1.83 2.03 -5.61
N ASN A 78 2.02 2.75 -4.51
CA ASN A 78 2.63 4.07 -4.52
C ASN A 78 3.97 4.03 -3.81
N ASP A 79 5.01 4.52 -4.48
CA ASP A 79 6.32 4.73 -3.88
C ASP A 79 7.08 5.83 -4.64
N LEU A 80 8.28 6.17 -4.17
CA LEU A 80 9.12 7.20 -4.79
C LEU A 80 9.48 6.85 -6.25
N PRO A 81 9.74 7.87 -7.11
CA PRO A 81 10.20 7.62 -8.47
C PRO A 81 11.50 6.82 -8.56
N SER A 82 12.34 6.88 -7.52
CA SER A 82 13.60 6.15 -7.41
C SER A 82 13.45 4.70 -6.92
N ASN A 83 12.26 4.28 -6.55
CA ASN A 83 11.97 2.89 -6.16
C ASN A 83 12.06 1.93 -7.35
N ASP A 84 12.22 0.64 -7.10
CA ASP A 84 12.08 -0.42 -8.11
C ASP A 84 10.59 -0.63 -8.46
N ASN A 85 10.05 0.32 -9.23
CA ASN A 85 8.64 0.30 -9.62
C ASN A 85 8.27 -0.85 -10.56
N ILE A 86 9.27 -1.49 -11.19
CA ILE A 86 9.05 -2.71 -12.00
C ILE A 86 8.82 -3.89 -11.08
N ALA A 87 9.64 -4.06 -10.04
CA ALA A 87 9.42 -5.10 -9.02
C ALA A 87 8.07 -4.92 -8.33
N LEU A 88 7.72 -3.69 -7.94
CA LEU A 88 6.43 -3.35 -7.35
C LEU A 88 5.25 -3.77 -8.25
N ALA A 89 5.27 -3.37 -9.52
CA ALA A 89 4.22 -3.74 -10.47
C ALA A 89 4.11 -5.26 -10.65
N ASN A 90 5.24 -5.94 -10.78
CA ASN A 90 5.28 -7.40 -10.96
C ASN A 90 4.76 -8.14 -9.73
N ASN A 91 5.19 -7.77 -8.53
CA ASN A 91 4.75 -8.42 -7.30
C ASN A 91 3.24 -8.27 -7.10
N LEU A 92 2.69 -7.07 -7.28
CA LEU A 92 1.25 -6.86 -7.18
C LEU A 92 0.45 -7.57 -8.28
N ALA A 93 0.95 -7.60 -9.53
CA ALA A 93 0.24 -8.20 -10.64
C ALA A 93 0.30 -9.74 -10.66
N LEU A 94 1.45 -10.33 -10.25
CA LEU A 94 1.69 -11.76 -10.37
C LEU A 94 1.34 -12.54 -9.11
N GLN A 95 1.49 -11.93 -7.93
CA GLN A 95 1.26 -12.61 -6.65
C GLN A 95 -0.18 -12.46 -6.14
N ILE A 96 -1.07 -11.83 -6.90
CA ILE A 96 -2.49 -11.74 -6.60
C ILE A 96 -3.27 -12.62 -7.58
N PRO A 97 -3.40 -13.93 -7.30
CA PRO A 97 -4.05 -14.88 -8.19
C PRO A 97 -5.57 -14.83 -8.02
N ARG A 98 -6.26 -14.00 -8.78
CA ARG A 98 -7.73 -13.94 -8.71
C ARG A 98 -8.40 -13.77 -10.05
N ASP A 99 -9.70 -14.10 -10.06
CA ASP A 99 -10.61 -13.89 -11.19
C ASP A 99 -11.95 -13.32 -10.64
N PRO A 100 -12.38 -12.14 -11.04
CA PRO A 100 -11.70 -11.23 -11.97
C PRO A 100 -10.44 -10.60 -11.34
N LYS A 101 -9.40 -10.40 -12.16
CA LYS A 101 -8.18 -9.73 -11.72
C LYS A 101 -8.44 -8.24 -11.45
N PRO A 102 -7.88 -7.67 -10.38
CA PRO A 102 -7.89 -6.23 -10.20
C PRO A 102 -7.04 -5.55 -11.29
N THR A 103 -7.35 -4.31 -11.61
CA THR A 103 -6.42 -3.45 -12.34
C THR A 103 -5.29 -3.07 -11.40
N VAL A 104 -4.05 -3.37 -11.76
CA VAL A 104 -2.87 -2.99 -10.98
C VAL A 104 -2.19 -1.81 -11.65
N LEU A 105 -1.93 -0.75 -10.88
CA LEU A 105 -1.24 0.46 -11.31
C LEU A 105 -0.09 0.76 -10.35
N VAL A 106 0.88 1.54 -10.82
CA VAL A 106 1.95 2.10 -10.00
C VAL A 106 1.94 3.61 -10.10
N SER A 107 1.95 4.27 -8.94
CA SER A 107 2.12 5.71 -8.83
C SER A 107 3.52 6.02 -8.32
N ALA A 108 4.44 6.37 -9.22
CA ALA A 108 5.82 6.72 -8.90
C ALA A 108 5.91 8.18 -8.41
N ARG A 109 5.42 8.44 -7.20
CA ARG A 109 5.39 9.76 -6.54
C ARG A 109 5.60 9.63 -5.05
N SER A 110 6.11 10.68 -4.43
CA SER A 110 6.08 10.80 -2.98
C SER A 110 4.63 10.77 -2.48
N PHE A 111 4.33 10.06 -1.40
CA PHE A 111 2.99 10.06 -0.79
C PHE A 111 2.64 11.42 -0.12
N TYR A 112 3.57 12.37 -0.04
CA TYR A 112 3.32 13.77 0.32
C TYR A 112 2.79 14.60 -0.84
N GLU A 113 2.78 14.04 -2.05
CA GLU A 113 2.21 14.66 -3.23
C GLU A 113 0.92 13.94 -3.65
N PRO A 114 0.02 14.60 -4.39
CA PRO A 114 -1.17 13.93 -4.89
C PRO A 114 -0.81 12.75 -5.80
N SER A 115 -1.02 11.53 -5.30
CA SER A 115 -0.70 10.28 -6.04
C SER A 115 -1.82 9.87 -6.99
N VAL A 116 -3.05 10.31 -6.71
CA VAL A 116 -4.28 10.05 -7.46
C VAL A 116 -5.20 11.26 -7.42
N ALA A 117 -6.29 11.24 -8.18
CA ALA A 117 -7.27 12.32 -8.17
C ALA A 117 -7.88 12.51 -6.77
N PRO A 118 -8.23 13.74 -6.37
CA PRO A 118 -8.91 13.99 -5.11
C PRO A 118 -10.22 13.18 -4.99
N ASN A 119 -10.49 12.67 -3.79
CA ASN A 119 -11.70 11.90 -3.48
C ASN A 119 -11.90 10.61 -4.31
N SER A 120 -10.82 10.05 -4.89
CA SER A 120 -10.90 8.83 -5.69
C SER A 120 -10.56 7.55 -4.94
N VAL A 121 -9.90 7.63 -3.77
CA VAL A 121 -9.48 6.47 -2.98
C VAL A 121 -10.61 6.00 -2.08
N SER A 122 -10.98 4.73 -2.21
CA SER A 122 -11.96 4.08 -1.32
C SER A 122 -11.27 3.54 -0.06
N PHE A 123 -10.07 3.01 -0.18
CA PHE A 123 -9.29 2.47 0.94
C PHE A 123 -7.80 2.71 0.71
N GLY A 124 -7.14 3.33 1.67
CA GLY A 124 -5.70 3.55 1.68
C GLY A 124 -5.04 2.83 2.85
N PHE A 125 -3.90 2.23 2.59
CA PHE A 125 -3.09 1.55 3.60
C PHE A 125 -1.65 2.04 3.53
N SER A 126 -0.98 2.09 4.66
CA SER A 126 0.45 2.32 4.73
C SER A 126 1.01 1.59 5.94
N ALA A 127 2.03 0.78 5.74
CA ALA A 127 2.74 0.12 6.81
C ALA A 127 4.21 0.52 6.80
N THR A 128 4.74 0.90 7.97
CA THR A 128 6.17 1.18 8.18
C THR A 128 6.80 2.23 7.25
N ALA A 129 5.99 3.07 6.58
CA ALA A 129 6.48 4.12 5.68
C ALA A 129 6.25 5.54 6.23
N MET A 130 5.20 5.77 7.01
CA MET A 130 4.80 7.12 7.45
C MET A 130 5.77 7.79 8.46
N HIS A 131 6.79 7.08 8.94
CA HIS A 131 7.87 7.65 9.74
C HIS A 131 8.91 8.42 8.90
N TRP A 132 8.90 8.27 7.57
CA TRP A 132 9.75 9.05 6.66
C TRP A 132 9.15 10.42 6.43
N LEU A 133 9.45 11.37 7.32
CA LEU A 133 8.90 12.72 7.24
C LEU A 133 9.49 13.51 6.08
N SER A 134 8.66 14.34 5.42
CA SER A 134 9.10 15.23 4.33
C SER A 134 10.05 16.33 4.81
N THR A 135 9.87 16.76 6.07
CA THR A 135 10.71 17.79 6.74
C THR A 135 10.97 17.39 8.18
N SER A 136 12.13 17.76 8.70
CA SER A 136 12.42 17.57 10.12
C SER A 136 11.47 18.42 10.96
N PRO A 137 10.79 17.85 11.97
CA PRO A 137 9.90 18.62 12.87
C PRO A 137 10.66 19.56 13.82
N GLY A 138 11.98 19.47 13.86
CA GLY A 138 12.84 20.31 14.69
C GLY A 138 14.23 19.69 14.92
N PRO A 139 15.10 20.36 15.69
CA PRO A 139 16.39 19.80 16.05
C PRO A 139 16.21 18.56 16.92
N LEU A 140 16.88 17.47 16.52
CA LEU A 140 16.92 16.22 17.28
C LEU A 140 18.06 16.26 18.29
N THR A 141 17.77 15.96 19.54
CA THR A 141 18.81 15.87 20.60
C THR A 141 19.47 14.48 20.66
N SER A 142 18.81 13.45 20.08
CA SER A 142 19.27 12.06 20.18
C SER A 142 18.92 11.18 18.97
N HIS A 143 18.76 11.74 17.80
CA HIS A 143 18.38 11.00 16.56
C HIS A 143 17.04 10.23 16.62
N THR A 144 16.26 10.41 17.69
CA THR A 144 14.99 9.70 17.87
C THR A 144 13.91 10.70 18.27
N HIS A 145 12.80 10.71 17.51
CA HIS A 145 11.56 11.33 17.94
C HIS A 145 10.68 10.28 18.62
N VAL A 146 10.32 10.55 19.87
CA VAL A 146 9.26 9.87 20.58
C VAL A 146 8.11 10.86 20.70
N LEU A 147 6.98 10.52 20.11
CA LEU A 147 5.72 11.25 20.30
C LEU A 147 5.06 10.80 21.59
#